data_cdfeb4ccfd27db7ca53a29489204d5d9
#
_entry.id   cdfeb4ccfd27db7ca53a29489204d5d9
#
_cell.length_a   1.000
_cell.length_b   1.000
_cell.length_c   1.000
_cell.angle_alpha   90.00
_cell.angle_beta   90.00
_cell.angle_gamma   90.00
#
_symmetry.space_group_name_H-M   'P 1'
#
loop_
_entity.id
_entity.type
_entity.pdbx_description
1 polymer ?
#
loop_
_entity_poly.entity_id
_entity_poly.type
_entity_poly.pdbx_seq_one_letter_code
_entity_poly.pdbx_strand_id
1 'polypeptide(L)'
;MKLTFLGTGTSTGVPEIGCKCEVCTSSDPRDSRLRSSALLQKGNTTLLLDCGPDFRTQILRADARKIDALLLTHKHYDHIIGIDDLRPFTSGRELPIYADRETEQQIRSLPLLLRAGKISRRCKY
;
A
#
# COMPACT_ATOMS: atom_id res chain seq x y z
N MET A 1 -15.18 -9.37 10.14
CA MET A 1 -14.00 -9.13 9.30
C MET A 1 -14.45 -8.39 8.05
N LYS A 2 -13.77 -7.30 7.69
CA LYS A 2 -14.08 -6.46 6.52
C LYS A 2 -12.82 -6.34 5.67
N LEU A 3 -12.94 -6.60 4.36
CA LEU A 3 -11.92 -6.31 3.36
C LEU A 3 -12.39 -5.11 2.52
N THR A 4 -11.54 -4.08 2.42
CA THR A 4 -11.81 -2.90 1.59
C THR A 4 -10.72 -2.80 0.53
N PHE A 5 -11.07 -2.90 -0.74
CA PHE A 5 -10.16 -2.63 -1.83
C PHE A 5 -9.92 -1.13 -1.94
N LEU A 6 -8.66 -0.72 -1.85
CA LEU A 6 -8.23 0.68 -1.98
C LEU A 6 -7.89 1.04 -3.42
N GLY A 7 -7.49 0.05 -4.18
CA GLY A 7 -7.22 0.13 -5.61
C GLY A 7 -7.21 -1.25 -6.25
N THR A 8 -7.64 -1.31 -7.50
CA THR A 8 -7.77 -2.54 -8.30
C THR A 8 -7.16 -2.38 -9.70
N GLY A 9 -6.38 -1.32 -9.90
CA GLY A 9 -5.67 -1.07 -11.15
C GLY A 9 -4.39 -1.89 -11.26
N THR A 10 -3.80 -1.84 -12.44
CA THR A 10 -2.48 -2.43 -12.75
C THR A 10 -1.35 -1.61 -12.10
N SER A 11 -0.10 -2.00 -12.33
CA SER A 11 1.10 -1.29 -11.87
C SER A 11 1.18 0.18 -12.34
N THR A 12 0.53 0.54 -13.45
CA THR A 12 0.43 1.91 -13.97
C THR A 12 -0.82 2.64 -13.51
N GLY A 13 -1.80 1.94 -12.95
CA GLY A 13 -3.15 2.45 -12.67
C GLY A 13 -4.00 2.57 -13.93
N VAL A 14 -5.23 3.06 -13.78
CA VAL A 14 -6.14 3.38 -14.89
C VAL A 14 -6.78 4.74 -14.57
N PRO A 15 -6.73 5.74 -15.48
CA PRO A 15 -6.09 5.75 -16.80
C PRO A 15 -4.57 5.64 -16.73
N GLU A 16 -3.98 5.02 -17.74
CA GLU A 16 -2.54 4.96 -17.91
C GLU A 16 -2.04 6.23 -18.60
N ILE A 17 -0.89 6.74 -18.16
CA ILE A 17 -0.30 7.97 -18.70
C ILE A 17 -0.03 7.82 -20.20
N GLY A 18 -0.59 8.73 -21.00
CA GLY A 18 -0.43 8.74 -22.47
C GLY A 18 -1.33 7.76 -23.23
N CYS A 19 -2.05 6.87 -22.57
CA CYS A 19 -3.01 5.98 -23.22
C CYS A 19 -4.27 6.73 -23.66
N LYS A 20 -4.72 6.44 -24.89
CA LYS A 20 -5.92 7.07 -25.51
C LYS A 20 -7.01 6.04 -25.82
N CYS A 21 -6.97 4.86 -25.21
CA CYS A 21 -8.03 3.87 -25.39
C CYS A 21 -9.33 4.32 -24.74
N GLU A 22 -10.43 3.68 -25.11
CA GLU A 22 -11.78 3.99 -24.65
C GLU A 22 -11.87 4.04 -23.11
N VAL A 23 -11.26 3.09 -22.40
CA VAL A 23 -11.27 3.04 -20.93
C VAL A 23 -10.46 4.19 -20.32
N CYS A 24 -9.25 4.46 -20.85
CA CYS A 24 -8.40 5.52 -20.31
C CYS A 24 -8.90 6.93 -20.60
N THR A 25 -9.81 7.10 -21.57
CA THR A 25 -10.46 8.38 -21.91
C THR A 25 -11.91 8.47 -21.41
N SER A 26 -12.37 7.44 -20.72
CA SER A 26 -13.72 7.37 -20.16
C SER A 26 -13.95 8.41 -19.06
N SER A 27 -15.13 8.98 -19.02
CA SER A 27 -15.61 9.81 -17.90
C SER A 27 -16.29 9.01 -16.79
N ASP A 28 -16.46 7.70 -16.96
CA ASP A 28 -17.04 6.83 -15.92
C ASP A 28 -16.02 6.65 -14.76
N PRO A 29 -16.38 7.03 -13.51
CA PRO A 29 -15.49 6.88 -12.38
C PRO A 29 -15.10 5.41 -12.09
N ARG A 30 -15.83 4.43 -12.58
CA ARG A 30 -15.51 3.00 -12.47
C ARG A 30 -14.30 2.60 -13.31
N ASP A 31 -14.00 3.38 -14.34
CA ASP A 31 -12.83 3.19 -15.20
C ASP A 31 -11.56 3.86 -14.63
N SER A 32 -11.69 4.60 -13.53
CA SER A 32 -10.56 5.17 -12.82
C SER A 32 -10.17 4.28 -11.63
N ARG A 33 -9.02 3.61 -11.72
CA ARG A 33 -8.56 2.63 -10.75
C ARG A 33 -7.14 2.95 -10.27
N LEU A 34 -7.01 3.22 -8.99
CA LEU A 34 -5.71 3.31 -8.33
C LEU A 34 -5.02 1.94 -8.30
N ARG A 35 -3.71 1.93 -8.16
CA ARG A 35 -2.87 0.71 -8.08
C ARG A 35 -3.31 -0.18 -6.93
N SER A 36 -3.04 -1.48 -7.07
CA SER A 36 -3.52 -2.51 -6.14
C SER A 36 -3.11 -2.24 -4.70
N SER A 37 -4.09 -2.18 -3.81
CA SER A 37 -3.92 -2.18 -2.35
C SER A 37 -5.24 -2.49 -1.67
N ALA A 38 -5.20 -2.96 -0.43
CA ALA A 38 -6.39 -3.25 0.35
C ALA A 38 -6.21 -3.04 1.85
N LEU A 39 -7.31 -2.82 2.57
CA LEU A 39 -7.37 -2.85 4.04
C LEU A 39 -8.14 -4.08 4.49
N LEU A 40 -7.57 -4.81 5.45
CA LEU A 40 -8.24 -5.89 6.16
C LEU A 40 -8.47 -5.47 7.61
N GLN A 41 -9.72 -5.45 8.03
CA GLN A 41 -10.14 -5.01 9.37
C GLN A 41 -10.85 -6.13 10.13
N LYS A 42 -10.42 -6.39 11.36
CA LYS A 42 -11.06 -7.35 12.28
C LYS A 42 -10.98 -6.82 13.70
N GLY A 43 -12.13 -6.55 14.31
CA GLY A 43 -12.17 -5.86 15.61
C GLY A 43 -11.43 -4.52 15.56
N ASN A 44 -10.48 -4.31 16.45
CA ASN A 44 -9.64 -3.11 16.50
C ASN A 44 -8.35 -3.21 15.68
N THR A 45 -8.16 -4.28 14.92
CA THR A 45 -6.95 -4.49 14.10
C THR A 45 -7.21 -4.11 12.66
N THR A 46 -6.34 -3.27 12.11
CA THR A 46 -6.35 -2.86 10.71
C THR A 46 -5.00 -3.20 10.07
N LEU A 47 -5.03 -4.04 9.06
CA LEU A 47 -3.85 -4.41 8.27
C LEU A 47 -3.94 -3.76 6.90
N LEU A 48 -2.84 -3.17 6.46
CA LEU A 48 -2.68 -2.68 5.09
C LEU A 48 -1.97 -3.76 4.26
N LEU A 49 -2.50 -4.06 3.08
CA LEU A 49 -1.87 -4.91 2.06
C LEU A 49 -1.35 -4.03 0.95
N ASP A 50 -0.04 -4.04 0.77
CA ASP A 50 0.72 -3.21 -0.16
C ASP A 50 0.54 -1.69 0.05
N CYS A 51 1.61 -0.94 -0.22
CA CYS A 51 1.69 0.48 -0.01
C CYS A 51 2.41 1.15 -1.19
N GLY A 52 1.69 1.28 -2.30
CA GLY A 52 2.18 1.88 -3.53
C GLY A 52 2.10 3.41 -3.53
N PRO A 53 2.39 4.07 -4.67
CA PRO A 53 2.45 5.53 -4.79
C PRO A 53 1.09 6.21 -4.60
N ASP A 54 -0.01 5.46 -4.75
CA ASP A 54 -1.37 5.98 -4.59
C ASP A 54 -1.85 5.95 -3.13
N PHE A 55 -1.04 5.43 -2.19
CA PHE A 55 -1.41 5.18 -0.79
C PHE A 55 -2.08 6.38 -0.13
N ARG A 56 -1.50 7.57 -0.26
CA ARG A 56 -2.08 8.79 0.33
C ARG A 56 -3.52 9.02 -0.13
N THR A 57 -3.78 8.95 -1.43
CA THR A 57 -5.12 9.11 -1.99
C THR A 57 -6.07 8.01 -1.52
N GLN A 58 -5.59 6.78 -1.49
CA GLN A 58 -6.34 5.59 -1.07
C GLN A 58 -6.80 5.70 0.38
N ILE A 59 -5.91 6.08 1.29
CA ILE A 59 -6.22 6.20 2.72
C ILE A 59 -7.15 7.36 3.02
N LEU A 60 -6.98 8.49 2.35
CA LEU A 60 -7.89 9.64 2.48
C LEU A 60 -9.31 9.29 2.01
N ARG A 61 -9.46 8.56 0.90
CA ARG A 61 -10.76 8.09 0.41
C ARG A 61 -11.42 7.06 1.34
N ALA A 62 -10.62 6.19 1.96
CA ALA A 62 -11.09 5.17 2.89
C ALA A 62 -11.38 5.71 4.30
N ASP A 63 -10.99 6.95 4.60
CA ASP A 63 -11.02 7.59 5.93
C ASP A 63 -10.42 6.69 7.03
N ALA A 64 -9.36 5.97 6.71
CA ALA A 64 -8.71 5.06 7.64
C ALA A 64 -7.82 5.85 8.62
N ARG A 65 -8.12 5.75 9.91
CA ARG A 65 -7.43 6.49 10.98
C ARG A 65 -6.36 5.67 11.68
N LYS A 66 -6.27 4.38 11.38
CA LYS A 66 -5.37 3.44 12.05
C LYS A 66 -4.89 2.38 11.08
N ILE A 67 -3.59 2.07 11.16
CA ILE A 67 -2.96 0.92 10.51
C ILE A 67 -2.08 0.28 11.57
N ASP A 68 -2.28 -1.01 11.85
CA ASP A 68 -1.54 -1.75 12.88
C ASP A 68 -0.36 -2.51 12.31
N ALA A 69 -0.42 -2.89 11.04
CA ALA A 69 0.68 -3.51 10.34
C ALA A 69 0.54 -3.33 8.82
N LEU A 70 1.68 -3.42 8.13
CA LEU A 70 1.78 -3.50 6.67
C LEU A 70 2.21 -4.90 6.27
N LEU A 71 1.50 -5.52 5.32
CA LEU A 71 1.86 -6.77 4.66
C LEU A 71 2.20 -6.45 3.21
N LEU A 72 3.40 -6.80 2.77
CA LEU A 72 3.87 -6.59 1.41
C LEU A 72 3.88 -7.91 0.66
N THR A 73 3.27 -7.89 -0.51
CA THR A 73 3.21 -9.09 -1.37
C THR A 73 4.53 -9.33 -2.09
N HIS A 74 5.18 -8.26 -2.59
CA HIS A 74 6.46 -8.34 -3.28
C HIS A 74 7.12 -6.96 -3.45
N LYS A 75 8.34 -6.94 -3.99
CA LYS A 75 9.27 -5.80 -4.01
C LYS A 75 9.03 -4.73 -5.09
N HIS A 76 8.06 -4.85 -5.97
CA HIS A 76 7.83 -3.87 -7.03
C HIS A 76 7.42 -2.51 -6.46
N TYR A 77 7.83 -1.43 -7.16
CA TYR A 77 7.62 -0.06 -6.69
C TYR A 77 6.16 0.31 -6.49
N ASP A 78 5.28 -0.20 -7.34
CA ASP A 78 3.84 0.02 -7.24
C ASP A 78 3.20 -0.61 -5.98
N HIS A 79 3.95 -1.46 -5.25
CA HIS A 79 3.55 -2.06 -3.99
C HIS A 79 4.28 -1.51 -2.76
N ILE A 80 5.43 -0.83 -2.92
CA ILE A 80 6.27 -0.45 -1.78
C ILE A 80 6.61 1.04 -1.67
N ILE A 81 6.56 1.82 -2.76
CA ILE A 81 7.15 3.17 -2.78
C ILE A 81 6.37 4.20 -1.91
N GLY A 82 5.14 3.91 -1.56
CA GLY A 82 4.30 4.74 -0.68
C GLY A 82 4.58 4.55 0.82
N ILE A 83 5.51 3.69 1.21
CA ILE A 83 5.80 3.36 2.63
C ILE A 83 6.12 4.60 3.45
N ASP A 84 6.78 5.62 2.88
CA ASP A 84 7.13 6.83 3.62
C ASP A 84 5.91 7.65 4.05
N ASP A 85 4.79 7.54 3.36
CA ASP A 85 3.51 8.16 3.74
C ASP A 85 2.83 7.49 4.94
N LEU A 86 3.38 6.37 5.46
CA LEU A 86 2.91 5.73 6.70
C LEU A 86 3.33 6.47 7.97
N ARG A 87 4.19 7.49 7.90
CA ARG A 87 4.69 8.25 9.05
C ARG A 87 3.59 8.73 10.02
N PRO A 88 2.42 9.21 9.57
CA PRO A 88 1.36 9.61 10.48
C PRO A 88 0.85 8.46 11.37
N PHE A 89 0.97 7.21 10.92
CA PHE A 89 0.55 6.02 11.65
C PHE A 89 1.62 5.47 12.60
N THR A 90 2.83 6.03 12.58
CA THR A 90 3.98 5.61 13.41
C THR A 90 4.27 6.56 14.55
N SER A 91 3.49 7.64 14.74
CA SER A 91 3.69 8.60 15.81
C SER A 91 3.62 7.94 17.19
N GLY A 92 4.79 7.83 17.84
CA GLY A 92 4.93 7.22 19.17
C GLY A 92 4.91 5.68 19.22
N ARG A 93 4.90 4.99 18.07
CA ARG A 93 4.93 3.52 18.01
C ARG A 93 5.66 3.01 16.77
N GLU A 94 6.17 1.79 16.85
CA GLU A 94 6.67 1.06 15.68
C GLU A 94 5.48 0.48 14.88
N LEU A 95 5.57 0.54 13.54
CA LEU A 95 4.65 -0.13 12.65
C LEU A 95 5.32 -1.40 12.11
N PRO A 96 4.84 -2.61 12.46
CA PRO A 96 5.37 -3.85 11.91
C PRO A 96 5.14 -3.92 10.41
N ILE A 97 6.19 -4.30 9.67
CA ILE A 97 6.13 -4.59 8.24
C ILE A 97 6.46 -6.06 8.05
N TYR A 98 5.59 -6.79 7.36
CA TYR A 98 5.75 -8.20 7.00
C TYR A 98 6.03 -8.29 5.51
N ALA A 99 7.14 -8.92 5.16
CA ALA A 99 7.61 -9.05 3.78
C ALA A 99 8.47 -10.32 3.64
N ASP A 100 8.63 -10.79 2.42
CA ASP A 100 9.65 -11.78 2.11
C ASP A 100 11.05 -11.16 2.16
N ARG A 101 12.08 -12.01 2.05
CA ARG A 101 13.49 -11.60 2.17
C ARG A 101 13.90 -10.58 1.09
N GLU A 102 13.46 -10.77 -0.14
CA GLU A 102 13.83 -9.90 -1.26
C GLU A 102 13.20 -8.53 -1.12
N THR A 103 11.93 -8.49 -0.74
CA THR A 103 11.18 -7.25 -0.48
C THR A 103 11.77 -6.50 0.71
N GLU A 104 12.15 -7.19 1.80
CA GLU A 104 12.85 -6.59 2.93
C GLU A 104 14.16 -5.92 2.50
N GLN A 105 14.99 -6.61 1.70
CA GLN A 105 16.24 -6.06 1.20
C GLN A 105 16.03 -4.82 0.35
N GLN A 106 15.02 -4.84 -0.53
CA GLN A 106 14.66 -3.69 -1.37
C GLN A 106 14.27 -2.48 -0.51
N ILE A 107 13.39 -2.66 0.48
CA ILE A 107 12.94 -1.57 1.35
C ILE A 107 14.11 -0.97 2.12
N ARG A 108 15.02 -1.80 2.64
CA ARG A 108 16.19 -1.33 3.38
C ARG A 108 17.17 -0.51 2.53
N SER A 109 17.15 -0.68 1.20
CA SER A 109 17.94 0.09 0.25
C SER A 109 17.32 1.45 -0.10
N LEU A 110 16.03 1.66 0.20
CA LEU A 110 15.35 2.91 -0.09
C LEU A 110 15.72 3.99 0.94
N PRO A 111 15.94 5.24 0.51
CA PRO A 111 16.21 6.38 1.43
C PRO A 111 14.92 6.85 2.10
N LEU A 112 14.28 5.98 2.90
CA LEU A 112 13.03 6.29 3.58
C LEU A 112 13.28 7.15 4.83
N LEU A 113 12.45 8.16 5.04
CA LEU A 113 12.40 8.94 6.28
C LEU A 113 11.66 8.20 7.40
N LEU A 114 10.82 7.24 7.03
CA LEU A 114 10.19 6.34 7.97
C LEU A 114 11.28 5.55 8.69
N ARG A 115 11.42 5.74 10.01
CA ARG A 115 12.14 4.77 10.83
C ARG A 115 11.25 3.53 10.89
N ALA A 116 11.44 2.64 9.91
CA ALA A 116 10.75 1.37 9.90
C ALA A 116 11.03 0.69 11.24
N GLY A 117 10.01 0.54 12.06
CA GLY A 117 10.04 -0.38 13.18
C GLY A 117 10.47 -1.76 12.67
N LYS A 118 10.89 -2.64 13.54
CA LYS A 118 11.40 -3.97 13.19
C LYS A 118 10.60 -4.58 12.04
N ILE A 119 11.22 -4.71 10.87
CA ILE A 119 10.70 -5.57 9.82
C ILE A 119 10.76 -6.98 10.40
N SER A 120 9.59 -7.49 10.78
CA SER A 120 9.51 -8.78 11.47
C SER A 120 9.61 -9.89 10.46
N ARG A 121 10.72 -10.63 10.52
CA ARG A 121 10.87 -11.90 9.82
C ARG A 121 9.99 -12.93 10.53
N ARG A 122 8.78 -13.16 10.07
CA ARG A 122 8.03 -14.36 10.43
C ARG A 122 7.40 -14.97 9.19
N CYS A 123 8.21 -15.65 8.41
CA CYS A 123 7.83 -16.91 7.76
C CYS A 123 9.06 -17.81 7.80
N LYS A 124 9.06 -18.75 8.77
CA LYS A 124 9.82 -19.97 8.65
C LYS A 124 8.94 -20.93 7.85
N TYR A 125 9.23 -21.12 6.61
CA TYR A 125 8.98 -22.34 5.85
C TYR A 125 10.22 -22.62 4.99
#